data_19f0e39f92e633390545f15a89bb26c8
#
_entry.id   19f0e39f92e633390545f15a89bb26c8
#
_cell.length_a   1.000
_cell.length_b   1.000
_cell.length_c   1.000
_cell.angle_alpha   90.00
_cell.angle_beta   90.00
_cell.angle_gamma   90.00
#
_symmetry.space_group_name_H-M   'P 1'
#
loop_
_entity.id
_entity.type
_entity.pdbx_description
1 polymer ?
#
loop_
_entity_poly.entity_id
_entity_poly.type
_entity_poly.pdbx_seq_one_letter_code
_entity_poly.pdbx_strand_id
1 'polypeptide(L)'
;MITAALAAEGVQVPCGVDVLLTTDEGIREINREQRAIDAATDVLSFPMLELTPGVPPDGTGEDQRDPETGLCPLGDMVISVERAQAQAAEFGHSVQREMAYLAVHSVLHLLGYDHLDEGPQKAQMRAREEAILEGLGVTRDHWNEDLDAPLAGPGTEEVPVKRCGMITLCGRPNVGKSTLTNALVGEKVAIVSSKPQTTRNRICGVLTRGENQFVFLDTPGLHRAANRLGDYMVDVVRKSVADVDAVLLLVEPIPNVGGPERELIDRIKGMKVPAVLVINKLDTVEKAQLLAVMEAYSKVHDFTAIVPISAKRREGLEELLDLLATFLPEGPQLFPRDAVTDQPERQICGEIVREKLLYCLDKEIPHGTAVEVTKFSERDNGIIDLHVTIYCEKASHKGIIIGKQGAMLKKISTMAREDVERFMGTKVYLETWVKVKENWRDNLNLIRSFGFDNRE
;
A
#
# COMPACT_ATOMS: atom_id res chain seq x y z
N MET A 1 20.61 -7.95 10.41
CA MET A 1 21.05 -8.26 11.78
C MET A 1 20.22 -9.36 12.43
N ILE A 2 18.93 -9.14 12.67
CA ILE A 2 18.04 -10.11 13.36
C ILE A 2 18.07 -11.49 12.67
N THR A 3 17.83 -11.54 11.35
CA THR A 3 17.84 -12.79 10.57
C THR A 3 19.17 -13.53 10.67
N ALA A 4 20.27 -12.78 10.65
CA ALA A 4 21.61 -13.37 10.75
C ALA A 4 21.90 -13.91 12.16
N ALA A 5 21.44 -13.21 13.20
CA ALA A 5 21.54 -13.67 14.58
C ALA A 5 20.72 -14.96 14.78
N LEU A 6 19.50 -15.02 14.26
CA LEU A 6 18.64 -16.21 14.30
C LEU A 6 19.29 -17.38 13.55
N ALA A 7 19.86 -17.14 12.37
CA ALA A 7 20.56 -18.18 11.61
C ALA A 7 21.81 -18.70 12.33
N ALA A 8 22.59 -17.82 12.96
CA ALA A 8 23.76 -18.20 13.76
C ALA A 8 23.42 -19.04 15.01
N GLU A 9 22.20 -18.86 15.55
CA GLU A 9 21.66 -19.67 16.65
C GLU A 9 20.91 -20.93 16.15
N GLY A 10 20.97 -21.22 14.85
CA GLY A 10 20.40 -22.44 14.26
C GLY A 10 18.89 -22.45 14.12
N VAL A 11 18.25 -21.30 14.19
CA VAL A 11 16.79 -21.15 13.98
C VAL A 11 16.48 -21.39 12.50
N GLN A 12 15.68 -22.44 12.23
CA GLN A 12 15.30 -22.83 10.85
C GLN A 12 13.82 -22.59 10.55
N VAL A 13 13.02 -22.28 11.57
CA VAL A 13 11.60 -21.97 11.39
C VAL A 13 11.40 -20.48 11.13
N PRO A 14 10.42 -20.11 10.31
CA PRO A 14 10.07 -18.70 10.14
C PRO A 14 9.62 -18.07 11.46
N CYS A 15 10.33 -17.02 11.91
CA CYS A 15 10.05 -16.34 13.17
C CYS A 15 9.69 -14.87 12.92
N GLY A 16 8.85 -14.32 13.80
CA GLY A 16 8.52 -12.90 13.89
C GLY A 16 9.21 -12.26 15.09
N VAL A 17 9.76 -11.06 14.91
CA VAL A 17 10.25 -10.16 15.96
C VAL A 17 9.75 -8.76 15.65
N ASP A 18 8.97 -8.17 16.55
CA ASP A 18 8.53 -6.80 16.40
C ASP A 18 9.58 -5.83 16.94
N VAL A 19 9.94 -4.82 16.15
CA VAL A 19 11.01 -3.88 16.48
C VAL A 19 10.48 -2.46 16.56
N LEU A 20 10.61 -1.84 17.73
CA LEU A 20 10.28 -0.45 17.95
C LEU A 20 11.56 0.37 18.18
N LEU A 21 11.83 1.32 17.28
CA LEU A 21 12.85 2.33 17.49
C LEU A 21 12.20 3.56 18.14
N THR A 22 12.79 4.05 19.24
CA THR A 22 12.21 5.14 20.05
C THR A 22 13.28 6.07 20.61
N THR A 23 12.87 7.08 21.38
CA THR A 23 13.74 8.02 22.10
C THR A 23 14.01 7.54 23.53
N ASP A 24 14.93 8.20 24.24
CA ASP A 24 15.20 7.95 25.66
C ASP A 24 13.93 8.14 26.54
N GLU A 25 13.08 9.10 26.20
CA GLU A 25 11.81 9.32 26.90
C GLU A 25 10.82 8.20 26.62
N GLY A 26 10.67 7.77 25.35
CA GLY A 26 9.76 6.70 24.97
C GLY A 26 10.16 5.35 25.59
N ILE A 27 11.45 4.97 25.56
CA ILE A 27 11.88 3.72 26.20
C ILE A 27 11.75 3.76 27.72
N ARG A 28 11.95 4.93 28.35
CA ARG A 28 11.72 5.14 29.79
C ARG A 28 10.27 4.91 30.15
N GLU A 29 9.32 5.39 29.34
CA GLU A 29 7.90 5.17 29.57
C GLU A 29 7.54 3.69 29.52
N ILE A 30 8.00 2.98 28.48
CA ILE A 30 7.81 1.52 28.34
C ILE A 30 8.45 0.76 29.50
N ASN A 31 9.67 1.12 29.89
CA ASN A 31 10.37 0.48 30.99
C ASN A 31 9.63 0.67 32.33
N ARG A 32 9.05 1.87 32.54
CA ARG A 32 8.20 2.16 33.71
C ARG A 32 6.92 1.34 33.72
N GLU A 33 6.25 1.22 32.55
CA GLU A 33 4.97 0.51 32.45
C GLU A 33 5.13 -1.01 32.54
N GLN A 34 6.14 -1.56 31.87
CA GLN A 34 6.31 -3.00 31.73
C GLN A 34 7.20 -3.64 32.82
N ARG A 35 8.17 -2.88 33.35
CA ARG A 35 9.14 -3.38 34.33
C ARG A 35 9.11 -2.64 35.68
N ALA A 36 8.27 -1.61 35.85
CA ALA A 36 8.22 -0.70 37.01
C ALA A 36 9.56 0.02 37.26
N ILE A 37 10.40 0.23 36.26
CA ILE A 37 11.69 0.92 36.33
C ILE A 37 11.58 2.27 35.63
N ASP A 38 11.62 3.37 36.36
CA ASP A 38 11.55 4.72 35.83
C ASP A 38 12.95 5.25 35.42
N ALA A 39 13.53 4.59 34.42
CA ALA A 39 14.83 4.96 33.84
C ALA A 39 14.88 4.59 32.37
N ALA A 40 15.53 5.44 31.55
CA ALA A 40 15.85 5.10 30.17
C ALA A 40 16.94 4.03 30.13
N THR A 41 16.82 3.11 29.18
CA THR A 41 17.82 2.09 28.83
C THR A 41 18.09 2.13 27.34
N ASP A 42 19.08 1.38 26.87
CA ASP A 42 19.45 1.26 25.47
C ASP A 42 18.51 0.33 24.71
N VAL A 43 18.20 -0.84 25.28
CA VAL A 43 17.31 -1.83 24.68
C VAL A 43 16.44 -2.51 25.74
N LEU A 44 15.22 -2.88 25.34
CA LEU A 44 14.31 -3.74 26.09
C LEU A 44 13.92 -4.93 25.20
N SER A 45 13.92 -6.13 25.76
CA SER A 45 13.47 -7.35 25.11
C SER A 45 12.31 -7.96 25.89
N PHE A 46 11.25 -8.35 25.19
CA PHE A 46 10.05 -8.95 25.74
C PHE A 46 9.78 -10.30 25.07
N PRO A 47 10.39 -11.40 25.57
CA PRO A 47 10.19 -12.72 25.00
C PRO A 47 8.73 -13.18 25.13
N MET A 48 8.16 -13.71 24.06
CA MET A 48 6.83 -14.35 24.07
C MET A 48 6.91 -15.86 24.32
N LEU A 49 8.10 -16.45 24.16
CA LEU A 49 8.33 -17.87 24.37
C LEU A 49 9.37 -18.10 25.47
N GLU A 50 9.18 -19.13 26.30
CA GLU A 50 10.18 -19.58 27.26
C GLU A 50 11.14 -20.55 26.55
N LEU A 51 12.23 -20.03 26.02
CA LEU A 51 13.25 -20.80 25.30
C LEU A 51 14.48 -21.07 26.20
N THR A 52 15.20 -22.13 25.89
CA THR A 52 16.45 -22.48 26.57
C THR A 52 17.63 -22.04 25.68
N PRO A 53 18.68 -21.36 26.22
CA PRO A 53 19.84 -20.95 25.45
C PRO A 53 20.45 -22.09 24.63
N GLY A 54 20.68 -21.86 23.33
CA GLY A 54 21.23 -22.84 22.40
C GLY A 54 20.24 -23.91 21.90
N VAL A 55 18.96 -23.82 22.28
CA VAL A 55 17.90 -24.70 21.78
C VAL A 55 16.93 -23.85 20.93
N PRO A 56 17.06 -23.85 19.60
CA PRO A 56 16.19 -23.05 18.75
C PRO A 56 14.74 -23.55 18.81
N PRO A 57 13.72 -22.69 18.57
CA PRO A 57 12.34 -23.10 18.46
C PRO A 57 12.17 -24.07 17.30
N ASP A 58 11.41 -25.15 17.52
CA ASP A 58 11.14 -26.17 16.51
C ASP A 58 9.86 -25.93 15.71
N GLY A 59 9.02 -25.00 16.17
CA GLY A 59 7.77 -24.62 15.52
C GLY A 59 6.73 -25.73 15.42
N THR A 60 6.87 -26.80 16.23
CA THR A 60 5.97 -27.98 16.19
C THR A 60 4.78 -27.87 17.12
N GLY A 61 4.80 -26.96 18.11
CA GLY A 61 3.67 -26.67 18.98
C GLY A 61 2.56 -25.91 18.26
N GLU A 62 1.29 -26.36 18.39
CA GLU A 62 0.13 -25.62 17.85
C GLU A 62 0.05 -24.19 18.41
N ASP A 63 0.55 -23.96 19.63
CA ASP A 63 0.59 -22.65 20.31
C ASP A 63 1.85 -21.81 19.95
N GLN A 64 2.78 -22.33 19.15
CA GLN A 64 4.04 -21.67 18.80
C GLN A 64 3.99 -20.91 17.48
N ARG A 65 2.84 -20.89 16.81
CA ARG A 65 2.67 -20.15 15.55
C ARG A 65 1.48 -19.22 15.63
N ASP A 66 1.72 -17.98 15.21
CA ASP A 66 0.64 -17.02 15.00
C ASP A 66 -0.29 -17.53 13.88
N PRO A 67 -1.61 -17.66 14.13
CA PRO A 67 -2.55 -18.22 13.16
C PRO A 67 -2.79 -17.32 11.93
N GLU A 68 -2.48 -16.02 12.00
CA GLU A 68 -2.65 -15.08 10.89
C GLU A 68 -1.41 -15.01 10.01
N THR A 69 -0.22 -15.01 10.60
CA THR A 69 1.05 -14.87 9.87
C THR A 69 1.76 -16.19 9.61
N GLY A 70 1.45 -17.25 10.35
CA GLY A 70 2.15 -18.53 10.32
C GLY A 70 3.58 -18.49 10.88
N LEU A 71 4.03 -17.35 11.43
CA LEU A 71 5.34 -17.16 12.02
C LEU A 71 5.36 -17.62 13.48
N CYS A 72 6.54 -18.00 13.95
CA CYS A 72 6.80 -18.25 15.37
C CYS A 72 7.13 -16.91 16.05
N PRO A 73 6.23 -16.31 16.90
CA PRO A 73 6.45 -15.01 17.50
C PRO A 73 7.49 -15.15 18.63
N LEU A 74 8.69 -14.63 18.41
CA LEU A 74 9.74 -14.65 19.43
C LEU A 74 9.53 -13.58 20.49
N GLY A 75 8.97 -12.42 20.10
CA GLY A 75 8.69 -11.33 21.01
C GLY A 75 9.05 -9.97 20.45
N ASP A 76 9.02 -8.95 21.34
CA ASP A 76 9.22 -7.55 20.99
C ASP A 76 10.61 -7.06 21.42
N MET A 77 11.18 -6.15 20.63
CA MET A 77 12.43 -5.45 20.93
C MET A 77 12.21 -3.94 20.81
N VAL A 78 12.64 -3.19 21.82
CA VAL A 78 12.55 -1.72 21.84
C VAL A 78 13.95 -1.15 22.00
N ILE A 79 14.38 -0.28 21.08
CA ILE A 79 15.75 0.31 21.08
C ILE A 79 15.64 1.83 21.16
N SER A 80 16.38 2.47 22.09
CA SER A 80 16.57 3.92 22.09
C SER A 80 17.65 4.31 21.10
N VAL A 81 17.24 5.05 20.05
CA VAL A 81 18.20 5.56 19.04
C VAL A 81 19.15 6.60 19.67
N GLU A 82 18.65 7.45 20.58
CA GLU A 82 19.45 8.46 21.24
C GLU A 82 20.53 7.81 22.14
N ARG A 83 20.17 6.75 22.85
CA ARG A 83 21.10 6.00 23.69
C ARG A 83 22.15 5.27 22.85
N ALA A 84 21.73 4.65 21.75
CA ALA A 84 22.65 4.01 20.81
C ALA A 84 23.66 5.01 20.22
N GLN A 85 23.22 6.22 19.86
CA GLN A 85 24.10 7.30 19.39
C GLN A 85 25.08 7.75 20.47
N ALA A 86 24.63 7.91 21.71
CA ALA A 86 25.48 8.30 22.82
C ALA A 86 26.52 7.24 23.14
N GLN A 87 26.16 5.97 23.18
CA GLN A 87 27.06 4.83 23.42
C GLN A 87 28.08 4.66 22.28
N ALA A 88 27.66 4.81 21.03
CA ALA A 88 28.56 4.77 19.88
C ALA A 88 29.67 5.85 19.99
N ALA A 89 29.31 7.07 20.39
CA ALA A 89 30.26 8.16 20.62
C ALA A 89 31.17 7.88 21.82
N GLU A 90 30.65 7.33 22.90
CA GLU A 90 31.39 6.97 24.12
C GLU A 90 32.43 5.87 23.85
N PHE A 91 32.02 4.83 23.12
CA PHE A 91 32.88 3.67 22.82
C PHE A 91 33.73 3.82 21.56
N GLY A 92 33.55 4.92 20.82
CA GLY A 92 34.41 5.28 19.67
C GLY A 92 34.22 4.42 18.43
N HIS A 93 32.96 3.99 18.15
CA HIS A 93 32.59 3.24 16.93
C HIS A 93 31.34 3.84 16.26
N SER A 94 30.94 3.28 15.12
CA SER A 94 29.79 3.79 14.37
C SER A 94 28.44 3.52 15.06
N VAL A 95 27.44 4.38 14.82
CA VAL A 95 26.07 4.20 15.32
C VAL A 95 25.47 2.91 14.74
N GLN A 96 25.78 2.58 13.49
CA GLN A 96 25.34 1.35 12.84
C GLN A 96 25.81 0.12 13.62
N ARG A 97 27.07 0.13 14.05
CA ARG A 97 27.62 -0.96 14.85
C ARG A 97 26.93 -1.09 16.21
N GLU A 98 26.66 0.03 16.88
CA GLU A 98 25.94 0.00 18.15
C GLU A 98 24.51 -0.54 17.99
N MET A 99 23.78 -0.07 16.99
CA MET A 99 22.45 -0.57 16.66
C MET A 99 22.46 -2.08 16.33
N ALA A 100 23.50 -2.55 15.61
CA ALA A 100 23.69 -3.96 15.32
C ALA A 100 23.94 -4.78 16.58
N TYR A 101 24.78 -4.28 17.48
CA TYR A 101 25.06 -4.90 18.78
C TYR A 101 23.77 -5.04 19.61
N LEU A 102 23.01 -3.94 19.78
CA LEU A 102 21.76 -3.93 20.52
C LEU A 102 20.72 -4.88 19.92
N ALA A 103 20.62 -4.96 18.59
CA ALA A 103 19.72 -5.88 17.92
C ALA A 103 20.12 -7.35 18.15
N VAL A 104 21.42 -7.70 18.02
CA VAL A 104 21.93 -9.05 18.29
C VAL A 104 21.72 -9.42 19.75
N HIS A 105 22.04 -8.50 20.67
CA HIS A 105 21.85 -8.65 22.12
C HIS A 105 20.38 -8.97 22.45
N SER A 106 19.44 -8.21 21.89
CA SER A 106 18.02 -8.43 22.09
C SER A 106 17.55 -9.78 21.52
N VAL A 107 17.99 -10.16 20.31
CA VAL A 107 17.65 -11.48 19.74
C VAL A 107 18.10 -12.63 20.65
N LEU A 108 19.29 -12.55 21.24
CA LEU A 108 19.75 -13.57 22.18
C LEU A 108 18.86 -13.64 23.41
N HIS A 109 18.39 -12.50 23.94
CA HIS A 109 17.40 -12.49 25.01
C HIS A 109 16.08 -13.15 24.61
N LEU A 110 15.57 -12.87 23.40
CA LEU A 110 14.37 -13.52 22.87
C LEU A 110 14.53 -15.03 22.69
N LEU A 111 15.78 -15.50 22.51
CA LEU A 111 16.12 -16.94 22.44
C LEU A 111 16.46 -17.56 23.81
N GLY A 112 16.17 -16.84 24.90
CA GLY A 112 16.29 -17.35 26.27
C GLY A 112 17.64 -17.14 26.94
N TYR A 113 18.60 -16.45 26.31
CA TYR A 113 19.83 -16.04 26.99
C TYR A 113 19.53 -14.96 28.00
N ASP A 114 20.14 -15.06 29.21
CA ASP A 114 19.99 -14.06 30.26
C ASP A 114 21.33 -13.76 30.91
N HIS A 115 21.47 -12.59 31.52
CA HIS A 115 22.70 -12.12 32.18
C HIS A 115 22.42 -11.35 33.49
N LEU A 116 21.40 -11.74 34.24
CA LEU A 116 21.04 -11.10 35.51
C LEU A 116 22.18 -11.09 36.53
N ASP A 117 23.15 -12.02 36.39
CA ASP A 117 24.32 -12.11 37.26
C ASP A 117 25.65 -11.97 36.49
N GLU A 118 26.71 -11.50 37.15
CA GLU A 118 28.08 -11.47 36.58
C GLU A 118 28.72 -12.88 36.52
N GLY A 119 27.94 -13.85 36.03
CA GLY A 119 28.33 -15.25 36.00
C GLY A 119 28.73 -15.80 34.62
N PRO A 120 28.86 -17.12 34.50
CA PRO A 120 29.21 -17.78 33.24
C PRO A 120 28.27 -17.47 32.06
N GLN A 121 27.01 -17.21 32.34
CA GLN A 121 25.98 -16.90 31.33
C GLN A 121 26.26 -15.57 30.61
N LYS A 122 26.70 -14.54 31.35
CA LYS A 122 27.12 -13.24 30.76
C LYS A 122 28.31 -13.40 29.83
N ALA A 123 29.29 -14.20 30.24
CA ALA A 123 30.46 -14.48 29.39
C ALA A 123 30.08 -15.27 28.12
N GLN A 124 29.17 -16.23 28.25
CA GLN A 124 28.64 -17.00 27.12
C GLN A 124 27.87 -16.12 26.15
N MET A 125 26.97 -15.27 26.64
CA MET A 125 26.21 -14.36 25.80
C MET A 125 27.11 -13.37 25.05
N ARG A 126 28.09 -12.76 25.74
CA ARG A 126 29.09 -11.87 25.09
C ARG A 126 29.89 -12.57 23.99
N ALA A 127 30.33 -13.79 24.24
CA ALA A 127 31.06 -14.55 23.25
C ALA A 127 30.19 -14.84 21.99
N ARG A 128 28.88 -15.06 22.18
CA ARG A 128 27.94 -15.25 21.05
C ARG A 128 27.68 -13.94 20.31
N GLU A 129 27.47 -12.82 21.01
CA GLU A 129 27.35 -11.49 20.40
C GLU A 129 28.53 -11.16 19.50
N GLU A 130 29.77 -11.32 20.04
CA GLU A 130 30.97 -11.05 19.28
C GLU A 130 31.13 -11.99 18.09
N ALA A 131 30.88 -13.29 18.25
CA ALA A 131 30.95 -14.25 17.15
C ALA A 131 29.95 -13.97 16.03
N ILE A 132 28.71 -13.55 16.36
CA ILE A 132 27.71 -13.17 15.38
C ILE A 132 28.12 -11.91 14.65
N LEU A 133 28.57 -10.87 15.36
CA LEU A 133 29.00 -9.61 14.75
C LEU A 133 30.25 -9.80 13.88
N GLU A 134 31.23 -10.58 14.34
CA GLU A 134 32.43 -10.92 13.57
C GLU A 134 32.08 -11.71 12.30
N GLY A 135 31.16 -12.69 12.40
CA GLY A 135 30.64 -13.43 11.24
C GLY A 135 29.94 -12.57 10.22
N LEU A 136 29.40 -11.41 10.62
CA LEU A 136 28.80 -10.40 9.76
C LEU A 136 29.82 -9.37 9.24
N GLY A 137 31.09 -9.45 9.62
CA GLY A 137 32.10 -8.47 9.28
C GLY A 137 31.93 -7.13 10.01
N VAL A 138 31.24 -7.12 11.14
CA VAL A 138 31.01 -5.95 11.99
C VAL A 138 31.98 -5.98 13.17
N THR A 139 33.07 -5.26 13.05
CA THR A 139 34.09 -5.15 14.12
C THR A 139 34.11 -3.73 14.71
N ARG A 140 34.93 -3.48 15.73
CA ARG A 140 35.10 -2.13 16.31
C ARG A 140 35.52 -1.08 15.29
N ASP A 141 36.38 -1.48 14.38
CA ASP A 141 37.07 -0.59 13.45
C ASP A 141 36.54 -0.71 12.01
N HIS A 142 35.60 -1.62 11.77
CA HIS A 142 35.08 -1.90 10.43
C HIS A 142 33.60 -2.19 10.47
N TRP A 143 32.85 -1.48 9.62
CA TRP A 143 31.47 -1.76 9.28
C TRP A 143 31.43 -2.44 7.91
N ASN A 144 30.69 -3.53 7.81
CA ASN A 144 30.49 -4.18 6.52
C ASN A 144 29.42 -3.40 5.73
N GLU A 145 29.83 -2.66 4.69
CA GLU A 145 28.95 -1.85 3.84
C GLU A 145 27.89 -2.68 3.11
N ASP A 146 28.11 -3.98 2.91
CA ASP A 146 27.11 -4.88 2.34
C ASP A 146 25.87 -5.01 3.25
N LEU A 147 25.97 -4.66 4.53
CA LEU A 147 24.85 -4.65 5.47
C LEU A 147 23.96 -3.39 5.37
N ASP A 148 24.43 -2.36 4.70
CA ASP A 148 23.65 -1.17 4.38
C ASP A 148 22.81 -1.37 3.10
N ALA A 149 23.07 -2.46 2.37
CA ALA A 149 22.17 -2.87 1.30
C ALA A 149 20.77 -3.18 1.90
N PRO A 150 19.69 -2.72 1.27
CA PRO A 150 18.33 -3.02 1.74
C PRO A 150 18.23 -4.52 1.95
N LEU A 151 17.84 -4.92 3.17
CA LEU A 151 17.69 -6.33 3.54
C LEU A 151 16.70 -6.97 2.57
N ALA A 152 17.19 -7.82 1.69
CA ALA A 152 16.36 -8.80 1.02
C ALA A 152 15.68 -9.62 2.13
N GLY A 153 14.36 -9.60 2.18
CA GLY A 153 13.58 -10.39 3.13
C GLY A 153 14.00 -11.86 3.07
N PRO A 154 13.80 -12.64 4.13
CA PRO A 154 14.34 -14.02 4.22
C PRO A 154 13.83 -14.84 3.03
N GLY A 155 14.75 -15.20 2.13
CA GLY A 155 14.51 -16.21 1.12
C GLY A 155 14.05 -15.75 -0.26
N THR A 156 14.22 -14.48 -0.63
CA THR A 156 14.23 -14.14 -2.04
C THR A 156 15.58 -13.51 -2.40
N GLU A 157 16.47 -14.27 -3.07
CA GLU A 157 17.32 -13.64 -4.07
C GLU A 157 16.37 -12.69 -4.81
N GLU A 158 16.69 -11.38 -4.85
CA GLU A 158 15.89 -10.44 -5.66
C GLU A 158 15.98 -10.93 -7.10
N VAL A 159 15.01 -11.73 -7.49
CA VAL A 159 14.92 -12.23 -8.85
C VAL A 159 14.77 -10.98 -9.71
N PRO A 160 15.78 -10.61 -10.52
CA PRO A 160 15.70 -9.35 -11.26
C PRO A 160 14.45 -9.35 -12.13
N VAL A 161 13.75 -8.23 -12.16
CA VAL A 161 12.60 -8.08 -13.06
C VAL A 161 13.10 -8.22 -14.50
N LYS A 162 12.57 -9.22 -15.18
CA LYS A 162 12.90 -9.52 -16.59
C LYS A 162 11.83 -9.07 -17.55
N ARG A 163 10.61 -8.92 -17.07
CA ARG A 163 9.45 -8.53 -17.86
C ARG A 163 8.69 -7.43 -17.15
N CYS A 164 8.39 -6.38 -17.88
CA CYS A 164 7.60 -5.26 -17.38
C CYS A 164 6.66 -4.77 -18.48
N GLY A 165 5.40 -4.49 -18.13
CA GLY A 165 4.45 -4.00 -19.11
C GLY A 165 3.32 -3.18 -18.53
N MET A 166 2.77 -2.32 -19.38
CA MET A 166 1.65 -1.44 -19.07
C MET A 166 0.33 -2.08 -19.48
N ILE A 167 -0.62 -2.15 -18.57
CA ILE A 167 -1.92 -2.78 -18.76
C ILE A 167 -3.01 -1.77 -18.44
N THR A 168 -3.81 -1.38 -19.42
CA THR A 168 -4.90 -0.45 -19.19
C THR A 168 -6.20 -1.16 -18.81
N LEU A 169 -6.89 -0.62 -17.80
CA LEU A 169 -8.22 -1.06 -17.39
C LEU A 169 -9.26 -0.11 -17.98
N CYS A 170 -10.13 -0.61 -18.84
CA CYS A 170 -11.21 0.17 -19.41
C CYS A 170 -12.58 -0.50 -19.14
N GLY A 171 -13.65 0.26 -19.25
CA GLY A 171 -15.01 -0.22 -18.99
C GLY A 171 -15.92 0.92 -18.54
N ARG A 172 -17.22 0.61 -18.40
CA ARG A 172 -18.19 1.59 -17.89
C ARG A 172 -17.86 2.06 -16.47
N PRO A 173 -18.45 3.17 -16.00
CA PRO A 173 -18.44 3.49 -14.58
C PRO A 173 -19.00 2.33 -13.75
N ASN A 174 -18.46 2.12 -12.57
CA ASN A 174 -18.91 1.14 -11.55
C ASN A 174 -18.79 -0.35 -11.90
N VAL A 175 -18.12 -0.72 -12.99
CA VAL A 175 -17.82 -2.13 -13.29
C VAL A 175 -16.75 -2.73 -12.38
N GLY A 176 -16.07 -1.89 -11.56
CA GLY A 176 -15.10 -2.31 -10.55
C GLY A 176 -13.62 -2.17 -10.96
N LYS A 177 -13.27 -1.26 -11.88
CA LYS A 177 -11.88 -1.01 -12.30
C LYS A 177 -10.97 -0.68 -11.12
N SER A 178 -11.27 0.37 -10.36
CA SER A 178 -10.47 0.78 -9.19
C SER A 178 -10.45 -0.28 -8.07
N THR A 179 -11.54 -1.05 -7.92
CA THR A 179 -11.57 -2.19 -7.00
C THR A 179 -10.60 -3.28 -7.43
N LEU A 180 -10.57 -3.57 -8.74
CA LEU A 180 -9.63 -4.55 -9.30
C LEU A 180 -8.18 -4.06 -9.17
N THR A 181 -7.90 -2.80 -9.48
CA THR A 181 -6.55 -2.22 -9.32
C THR A 181 -6.06 -2.37 -7.89
N ASN A 182 -6.84 -1.95 -6.89
CA ASN A 182 -6.49 -2.12 -5.47
C ASN A 182 -6.30 -3.60 -5.08
N ALA A 183 -7.16 -4.49 -5.61
CA ALA A 183 -7.08 -5.92 -5.31
C ALA A 183 -5.84 -6.59 -5.91
N LEU A 184 -5.42 -6.17 -7.11
CA LEU A 184 -4.20 -6.67 -7.79
C LEU A 184 -2.93 -6.15 -7.13
N VAL A 185 -2.89 -4.86 -6.81
CA VAL A 185 -1.73 -4.20 -6.16
C VAL A 185 -1.57 -4.64 -4.70
N GLY A 186 -2.68 -4.94 -4.03
CA GLY A 186 -2.71 -5.29 -2.60
C GLY A 186 -2.94 -4.10 -1.68
N GLU A 187 -2.78 -2.89 -2.20
CA GLU A 187 -2.84 -1.63 -1.47
C GLU A 187 -3.95 -0.71 -1.99
N LYS A 188 -4.36 0.28 -1.18
CA LYS A 188 -5.35 1.29 -1.58
C LYS A 188 -4.69 2.42 -2.38
N VAL A 189 -4.53 2.23 -3.68
CA VAL A 189 -4.00 3.26 -4.60
C VAL A 189 -5.10 4.06 -5.30
N ALA A 190 -6.32 3.54 -5.34
CA ALA A 190 -7.48 4.16 -5.96
C ALA A 190 -8.67 4.22 -5.01
N ILE A 191 -9.46 5.30 -5.08
CA ILE A 191 -10.70 5.39 -4.31
C ILE A 191 -11.82 4.57 -4.97
N VAL A 192 -12.72 4.03 -4.15
CA VAL A 192 -13.82 3.18 -4.60
C VAL A 192 -15.16 3.76 -4.17
N SER A 193 -16.11 3.86 -5.10
CA SER A 193 -17.47 4.31 -4.80
C SER A 193 -18.47 3.67 -5.75
N SER A 194 -19.73 3.52 -5.30
CA SER A 194 -20.85 3.13 -6.17
C SER A 194 -21.31 4.24 -7.11
N LYS A 195 -20.80 5.47 -6.97
CA LYS A 195 -21.21 6.63 -7.77
C LYS A 195 -20.36 6.74 -9.06
N PRO A 196 -20.93 7.18 -10.18
CA PRO A 196 -20.17 7.40 -11.40
C PRO A 196 -19.13 8.53 -11.22
N GLN A 197 -18.11 8.58 -12.08
CA GLN A 197 -17.02 9.56 -12.04
C GLN A 197 -16.22 9.52 -10.72
N THR A 198 -16.06 8.34 -10.12
CA THR A 198 -15.21 8.13 -8.95
C THR A 198 -13.75 8.38 -9.32
N THR A 199 -13.22 7.72 -10.33
CA THR A 199 -11.89 7.97 -10.89
C THR A 199 -11.99 9.11 -11.89
N ARG A 200 -11.19 10.16 -11.74
CA ARG A 200 -11.15 11.35 -12.62
C ARG A 200 -9.84 11.47 -13.39
N ASN A 201 -8.75 11.05 -12.78
CA ASN A 201 -7.41 10.99 -13.38
C ASN A 201 -7.05 9.54 -13.73
N ARG A 202 -6.04 9.36 -14.56
CA ARG A 202 -5.38 8.07 -14.71
C ARG A 202 -4.65 7.76 -13.38
N ILE A 203 -4.87 6.58 -12.84
CA ILE A 203 -4.19 6.09 -11.64
C ILE A 203 -3.26 4.96 -12.06
N CYS A 204 -2.01 5.06 -11.70
CA CYS A 204 -1.03 4.01 -11.88
C CYS A 204 -0.96 3.15 -10.62
N GLY A 205 -1.19 1.84 -10.78
CA GLY A 205 -0.96 0.84 -9.74
C GLY A 205 0.17 -0.09 -10.19
N VAL A 206 1.15 -0.32 -9.34
CA VAL A 206 2.32 -1.15 -9.64
C VAL A 206 2.29 -2.40 -8.78
N LEU A 207 2.52 -3.55 -9.41
CA LEU A 207 2.71 -4.83 -8.74
C LEU A 207 3.97 -5.50 -9.27
N THR A 208 4.93 -5.77 -8.39
CA THR A 208 6.09 -6.60 -8.72
C THR A 208 5.94 -7.98 -8.12
N ARG A 209 5.92 -9.03 -8.98
CA ARG A 209 5.76 -10.43 -8.57
C ARG A 209 6.82 -11.29 -9.27
N GLY A 210 7.80 -11.76 -8.50
CA GLY A 210 8.92 -12.53 -9.04
C GLY A 210 9.70 -11.74 -10.10
N GLU A 211 9.81 -12.29 -11.31
CA GLU A 211 10.50 -11.67 -12.46
C GLU A 211 9.61 -10.69 -13.25
N ASN A 212 8.35 -10.46 -12.84
CA ASN A 212 7.37 -9.69 -13.58
C ASN A 212 6.98 -8.42 -12.81
N GLN A 213 6.92 -7.28 -13.52
CA GLN A 213 6.34 -6.05 -13.01
C GLN A 213 5.15 -5.63 -13.88
N PHE A 214 4.00 -5.52 -13.24
CA PHE A 214 2.75 -5.10 -13.87
C PHE A 214 2.47 -3.64 -13.53
N VAL A 215 2.21 -2.82 -14.54
CA VAL A 215 1.81 -1.42 -14.36
C VAL A 215 0.37 -1.28 -14.82
N PHE A 216 -0.56 -1.23 -13.87
CA PHE A 216 -1.98 -1.12 -14.12
C PHE A 216 -2.40 0.35 -14.25
N LEU A 217 -3.03 0.70 -15.36
CA LEU A 217 -3.55 2.04 -15.61
C LEU A 217 -5.06 2.04 -15.40
N ASP A 218 -5.53 2.42 -14.19
CA ASP A 218 -6.95 2.62 -13.92
C ASP A 218 -7.41 3.94 -14.56
N THR A 219 -8.44 3.86 -15.38
CA THR A 219 -8.94 4.99 -16.15
C THR A 219 -10.33 5.42 -15.67
N PRO A 220 -10.72 6.69 -15.87
CA PRO A 220 -12.10 7.10 -15.73
C PRO A 220 -13.04 6.20 -16.53
N GLY A 221 -14.23 5.93 -16.00
CA GLY A 221 -15.24 5.17 -16.75
C GLY A 221 -15.69 5.95 -17.99
N LEU A 222 -15.78 5.28 -19.16
CA LEU A 222 -16.27 5.93 -20.38
C LEU A 222 -17.72 6.41 -20.19
N HIS A 223 -17.94 7.71 -20.36
CA HIS A 223 -19.23 8.35 -20.27
C HIS A 223 -19.35 9.49 -21.28
N ARG A 224 -20.57 9.99 -21.52
CA ARG A 224 -20.75 11.20 -22.33
C ARG A 224 -20.34 12.43 -21.52
N ALA A 225 -19.44 13.23 -22.07
CA ALA A 225 -19.03 14.49 -21.46
C ALA A 225 -20.23 15.49 -21.42
N ALA A 226 -20.45 16.09 -20.28
CA ALA A 226 -21.48 17.12 -20.06
C ALA A 226 -20.89 18.48 -19.73
N ASN A 227 -19.59 18.57 -19.50
CA ASN A 227 -18.83 19.77 -19.14
C ASN A 227 -17.34 19.54 -19.47
N ARG A 228 -16.51 20.59 -19.35
CA ARG A 228 -15.07 20.50 -19.67
C ARG A 228 -14.29 19.50 -18.81
N LEU A 229 -14.67 19.30 -17.57
CA LEU A 229 -14.10 18.23 -16.76
C LEU A 229 -14.43 16.85 -17.34
N GLY A 230 -15.65 16.67 -17.85
CA GLY A 230 -16.04 15.45 -18.56
C GLY A 230 -15.24 15.22 -19.85
N ASP A 231 -14.99 16.30 -20.63
CA ASP A 231 -14.13 16.23 -21.82
C ASP A 231 -12.71 15.79 -21.44
N TYR A 232 -12.14 16.38 -20.38
CA TYR A 232 -10.86 15.96 -19.82
C TYR A 232 -10.83 14.47 -19.50
N MET A 233 -11.83 13.94 -18.77
CA MET A 233 -11.89 12.52 -18.40
C MET A 233 -11.96 11.60 -19.63
N VAL A 234 -12.69 12.00 -20.66
CA VAL A 234 -12.75 11.24 -21.95
C VAL A 234 -11.39 11.24 -22.62
N ASP A 235 -10.66 12.36 -22.60
CA ASP A 235 -9.33 12.45 -23.19
C ASP A 235 -8.30 11.64 -22.42
N VAL A 236 -8.41 11.55 -21.07
CA VAL A 236 -7.59 10.64 -20.24
C VAL A 236 -7.80 9.19 -20.68
N VAL A 237 -9.05 8.74 -20.84
CA VAL A 237 -9.33 7.38 -21.34
C VAL A 237 -8.72 7.16 -22.72
N ARG A 238 -8.82 8.13 -23.63
CA ARG A 238 -8.27 8.00 -24.99
C ARG A 238 -6.76 7.86 -25.01
N LYS A 239 -6.06 8.66 -24.22
CA LYS A 239 -4.59 8.63 -24.11
C LYS A 239 -4.09 7.38 -23.40
N SER A 240 -4.79 6.92 -22.37
CA SER A 240 -4.37 5.73 -21.59
C SER A 240 -4.48 4.42 -22.34
N VAL A 241 -5.10 4.42 -23.50
CA VAL A 241 -5.24 3.25 -24.40
C VAL A 241 -4.14 3.23 -25.48
N ALA A 242 -3.39 4.33 -25.64
CA ALA A 242 -2.22 4.38 -26.51
C ALA A 242 -0.98 3.87 -25.75
N ASP A 243 -0.09 3.17 -26.43
CA ASP A 243 1.20 2.69 -25.91
C ASP A 243 1.11 1.79 -24.66
N VAL A 244 0.25 0.77 -24.70
CA VAL A 244 0.14 -0.26 -23.65
C VAL A 244 0.37 -1.65 -24.23
N ASP A 245 0.76 -2.59 -23.38
CA ASP A 245 1.10 -3.97 -23.76
C ASP A 245 -0.13 -4.90 -23.75
N ALA A 246 -1.15 -4.56 -22.94
CA ALA A 246 -2.42 -5.28 -22.90
C ALA A 246 -3.59 -4.38 -22.48
N VAL A 247 -4.80 -4.78 -22.83
CA VAL A 247 -6.05 -4.10 -22.44
C VAL A 247 -6.95 -5.07 -21.69
N LEU A 248 -7.44 -4.64 -20.51
CA LEU A 248 -8.49 -5.30 -19.77
C LEU A 248 -9.81 -4.56 -19.99
N LEU A 249 -10.75 -5.17 -20.70
CA LEU A 249 -12.12 -4.67 -20.78
C LEU A 249 -12.95 -5.27 -19.65
N LEU A 250 -13.23 -4.48 -18.61
CA LEU A 250 -14.06 -4.89 -17.49
C LEU A 250 -15.54 -4.68 -17.80
N VAL A 251 -16.32 -5.71 -17.52
CA VAL A 251 -17.77 -5.72 -17.70
C VAL A 251 -18.46 -6.34 -16.50
N GLU A 252 -19.75 -6.00 -16.30
CA GLU A 252 -20.60 -6.69 -15.35
C GLU A 252 -21.15 -7.99 -15.98
N PRO A 253 -21.56 -8.96 -15.18
CA PRO A 253 -22.05 -10.25 -15.68
C PRO A 253 -23.49 -10.14 -16.26
N ILE A 254 -23.68 -9.24 -17.23
CA ILE A 254 -24.94 -8.97 -17.91
C ILE A 254 -24.78 -9.35 -19.39
N PRO A 255 -25.60 -10.26 -19.95
CA PRO A 255 -25.47 -10.75 -21.31
C PRO A 255 -25.99 -9.73 -22.36
N ASN A 256 -25.58 -8.47 -22.23
CA ASN A 256 -25.94 -7.39 -23.13
C ASN A 256 -24.76 -6.45 -23.37
N VAL A 257 -24.31 -6.41 -24.61
CA VAL A 257 -23.24 -5.49 -25.03
C VAL A 257 -23.88 -4.15 -25.39
N GLY A 258 -23.84 -3.20 -24.47
CA GLY A 258 -24.40 -1.86 -24.64
C GLY A 258 -23.58 -0.96 -25.57
N GLY A 259 -24.09 0.26 -25.82
CA GLY A 259 -23.42 1.25 -26.67
C GLY A 259 -22.01 1.63 -26.18
N PRO A 260 -21.82 1.92 -24.90
CA PRO A 260 -20.48 2.24 -24.35
C PRO A 260 -19.47 1.10 -24.49
N GLU A 261 -19.90 -0.15 -24.28
CA GLU A 261 -19.02 -1.31 -24.48
C GLU A 261 -18.64 -1.47 -25.96
N ARG A 262 -19.60 -1.31 -26.89
CA ARG A 262 -19.31 -1.37 -28.33
C ARG A 262 -18.30 -0.31 -28.73
N GLU A 263 -18.44 0.92 -28.24
CA GLU A 263 -17.49 2.00 -28.50
C GLU A 263 -16.07 1.65 -28.01
N LEU A 264 -15.96 1.05 -26.80
CA LEU A 264 -14.66 0.58 -26.28
C LEU A 264 -14.10 -0.58 -27.10
N ILE A 265 -14.92 -1.56 -27.45
CA ILE A 265 -14.52 -2.70 -28.28
C ILE A 265 -14.05 -2.23 -29.65
N ASP A 266 -14.74 -1.27 -30.28
CA ASP A 266 -14.33 -0.75 -31.59
C ASP A 266 -12.99 0.00 -31.53
N ARG A 267 -12.67 0.63 -30.41
CA ARG A 267 -11.33 1.21 -30.18
C ARG A 267 -10.28 0.11 -29.99
N ILE A 268 -10.58 -0.90 -29.16
CA ILE A 268 -9.68 -2.04 -28.92
C ILE A 268 -9.36 -2.78 -30.22
N LYS A 269 -10.32 -2.95 -31.12
CA LYS A 269 -10.09 -3.55 -32.46
C LYS A 269 -9.03 -2.82 -33.29
N GLY A 270 -8.89 -1.52 -33.09
CA GLY A 270 -7.86 -0.70 -33.77
C GLY A 270 -6.47 -0.86 -33.18
N MET A 271 -6.35 -1.49 -32.01
CA MET A 271 -5.09 -1.72 -31.31
C MET A 271 -4.54 -3.09 -31.70
N LYS A 272 -3.22 -3.18 -31.83
CA LYS A 272 -2.54 -4.45 -32.09
C LYS A 272 -1.97 -5.08 -30.80
N VAL A 273 -2.75 -5.01 -29.72
CA VAL A 273 -2.34 -5.53 -28.41
C VAL A 273 -3.35 -6.56 -27.92
N PRO A 274 -2.93 -7.52 -27.07
CA PRO A 274 -3.84 -8.48 -26.46
C PRO A 274 -4.97 -7.78 -25.70
N ALA A 275 -6.20 -8.23 -25.93
CA ALA A 275 -7.39 -7.74 -25.25
C ALA A 275 -8.05 -8.86 -24.44
N VAL A 276 -8.17 -8.67 -23.15
CA VAL A 276 -8.81 -9.62 -22.23
C VAL A 276 -10.15 -9.07 -21.78
N LEU A 277 -11.21 -9.85 -21.96
CA LEU A 277 -12.51 -9.55 -21.36
C LEU A 277 -12.53 -10.04 -19.90
N VAL A 278 -12.69 -9.12 -18.97
CA VAL A 278 -12.80 -9.43 -17.54
C VAL A 278 -14.24 -9.27 -17.09
N ILE A 279 -14.91 -10.39 -16.82
CA ILE A 279 -16.30 -10.39 -16.30
C ILE A 279 -16.21 -10.33 -14.78
N ASN A 280 -16.40 -9.11 -14.23
CA ASN A 280 -16.29 -8.87 -12.79
C ASN A 280 -17.63 -9.05 -12.05
N LYS A 281 -17.60 -9.10 -10.72
CA LYS A 281 -18.74 -9.25 -9.80
C LYS A 281 -19.40 -10.64 -9.89
N LEU A 282 -18.61 -11.69 -10.03
CA LEU A 282 -19.10 -13.08 -9.99
C LEU A 282 -19.94 -13.40 -8.76
N ASP A 283 -19.65 -12.74 -7.66
CA ASP A 283 -20.36 -12.87 -6.39
C ASP A 283 -21.83 -12.43 -6.44
N THR A 284 -22.27 -11.83 -7.55
CA THR A 284 -23.64 -11.32 -7.74
C THR A 284 -24.54 -12.18 -8.63
N VAL A 285 -23.99 -13.22 -9.27
CA VAL A 285 -24.71 -14.04 -10.25
C VAL A 285 -24.40 -15.52 -10.12
N GLU A 286 -25.30 -16.36 -10.64
CA GLU A 286 -25.07 -17.80 -10.74
C GLU A 286 -24.16 -18.15 -11.93
N LYS A 287 -23.35 -19.21 -11.81
CA LYS A 287 -22.42 -19.65 -12.86
C LYS A 287 -23.06 -19.89 -14.23
N ALA A 288 -24.32 -20.33 -14.27
CA ALA A 288 -25.04 -20.57 -15.52
C ALA A 288 -25.23 -19.30 -16.36
N GLN A 289 -25.34 -18.13 -15.71
CA GLN A 289 -25.51 -16.85 -16.42
C GLN A 289 -24.23 -16.39 -17.13
N LEU A 290 -23.05 -16.84 -16.66
CA LEU A 290 -21.77 -16.45 -17.25
C LEU A 290 -21.60 -16.92 -18.70
N LEU A 291 -22.07 -18.11 -19.03
CA LEU A 291 -21.99 -18.63 -20.40
C LEU A 291 -22.72 -17.72 -21.41
N ALA A 292 -23.88 -17.19 -21.03
CA ALA A 292 -24.62 -16.25 -21.87
C ALA A 292 -23.88 -14.90 -22.04
N VAL A 293 -23.17 -14.44 -20.98
CA VAL A 293 -22.33 -13.23 -21.07
C VAL A 293 -21.14 -13.47 -21.99
N MET A 294 -20.42 -14.57 -21.78
CA MET A 294 -19.25 -14.94 -22.61
C MET A 294 -19.66 -15.04 -24.09
N GLU A 295 -20.76 -15.72 -24.40
CA GLU A 295 -21.28 -15.84 -25.76
C GLU A 295 -21.65 -14.49 -26.36
N ALA A 296 -22.31 -13.60 -25.61
CA ALA A 296 -22.71 -12.28 -26.08
C ALA A 296 -21.50 -11.41 -26.49
N TYR A 297 -20.44 -11.44 -25.71
CA TYR A 297 -19.23 -10.67 -25.99
C TYR A 297 -18.36 -11.31 -27.08
N SER A 298 -18.22 -12.63 -27.13
CA SER A 298 -17.48 -13.35 -28.18
C SER A 298 -18.06 -13.14 -29.59
N LYS A 299 -19.36 -12.87 -29.70
CA LYS A 299 -20.00 -12.50 -30.99
C LYS A 299 -19.58 -11.11 -31.51
N VAL A 300 -19.10 -10.25 -30.63
CA VAL A 300 -18.75 -8.85 -30.97
C VAL A 300 -17.26 -8.68 -31.24
N HIS A 301 -16.42 -9.40 -30.50
CA HIS A 301 -14.96 -9.33 -30.62
C HIS A 301 -14.32 -10.65 -30.21
N ASP A 302 -13.24 -11.01 -30.92
CA ASP A 302 -12.38 -12.14 -30.57
C ASP A 302 -11.35 -11.69 -29.53
N PHE A 303 -11.70 -11.86 -28.25
CA PHE A 303 -10.82 -11.53 -27.13
C PHE A 303 -9.74 -12.61 -27.00
N THR A 304 -8.52 -12.20 -26.65
CA THR A 304 -7.40 -13.14 -26.39
C THR A 304 -7.76 -14.12 -25.28
N ALA A 305 -8.50 -13.68 -24.28
CA ALA A 305 -9.06 -14.51 -23.22
C ALA A 305 -10.30 -13.86 -22.59
N ILE A 306 -11.13 -14.68 -21.93
CA ILE A 306 -12.26 -14.24 -21.14
C ILE A 306 -12.07 -14.77 -19.71
N VAL A 307 -11.90 -13.88 -18.75
CA VAL A 307 -11.60 -14.24 -17.37
C VAL A 307 -12.71 -13.73 -16.44
N PRO A 308 -13.51 -14.63 -15.86
CA PRO A 308 -14.48 -14.28 -14.85
C PRO A 308 -13.80 -14.09 -13.48
N ILE A 309 -14.13 -13.00 -12.77
CA ILE A 309 -13.52 -12.66 -11.47
C ILE A 309 -14.54 -12.08 -10.47
N SER A 310 -14.18 -12.09 -9.19
CA SER A 310 -14.73 -11.17 -8.18
C SER A 310 -13.60 -10.35 -7.56
N ALA A 311 -13.41 -9.13 -8.03
CA ALA A 311 -12.41 -8.23 -7.47
C ALA A 311 -12.63 -7.97 -5.96
N LYS A 312 -13.90 -7.94 -5.52
CA LYS A 312 -14.28 -7.74 -4.12
C LYS A 312 -13.88 -8.92 -3.23
N ARG A 313 -14.02 -10.16 -3.72
CA ARG A 313 -13.68 -11.39 -3.00
C ARG A 313 -12.27 -11.89 -3.31
N ARG A 314 -11.55 -11.21 -4.19
CA ARG A 314 -10.23 -11.60 -4.70
C ARG A 314 -10.22 -12.97 -5.40
N GLU A 315 -11.36 -13.39 -5.95
CA GLU A 315 -11.50 -14.65 -6.70
C GLU A 315 -11.08 -14.45 -8.17
N GLY A 316 -10.30 -15.38 -8.74
CA GLY A 316 -9.83 -15.35 -10.14
C GLY A 316 -8.71 -14.34 -10.43
N LEU A 317 -8.09 -13.73 -9.39
CA LEU A 317 -7.04 -12.74 -9.57
C LEU A 317 -5.70 -13.37 -9.92
N GLU A 318 -5.38 -14.53 -9.34
CA GLU A 318 -4.14 -15.23 -9.61
C GLU A 318 -4.08 -15.72 -11.06
N GLU A 319 -5.17 -16.32 -11.53
CA GLU A 319 -5.32 -16.76 -12.93
C GLU A 319 -5.24 -15.60 -13.91
N LEU A 320 -5.80 -14.44 -13.53
CA LEU A 320 -5.69 -13.22 -14.32
C LEU A 320 -4.23 -12.73 -14.38
N LEU A 321 -3.52 -12.71 -13.26
CA LEU A 321 -2.11 -12.29 -13.19
C LEU A 321 -1.20 -13.24 -13.99
N ASP A 322 -1.41 -14.55 -13.87
CA ASP A 322 -0.63 -15.55 -14.61
C ASP A 322 -0.84 -15.40 -16.13
N LEU A 323 -2.07 -15.14 -16.58
CA LEU A 323 -2.37 -14.83 -17.95
C LEU A 323 -1.66 -13.54 -18.42
N LEU A 324 -1.77 -12.45 -17.61
CA LEU A 324 -1.17 -11.17 -17.94
C LEU A 324 0.36 -11.23 -18.01
N ALA A 325 1.00 -12.06 -17.20
CA ALA A 325 2.44 -12.29 -17.26
C ALA A 325 2.92 -12.78 -18.64
N THR A 326 2.06 -13.47 -19.39
CA THR A 326 2.39 -13.96 -20.76
C THR A 326 2.44 -12.83 -21.79
N PHE A 327 1.84 -11.67 -21.50
CA PHE A 327 1.80 -10.52 -22.41
C PHE A 327 2.88 -9.47 -22.11
N LEU A 328 3.57 -9.59 -20.98
CA LEU A 328 4.61 -8.64 -20.60
C LEU A 328 5.83 -8.78 -21.53
N PRO A 329 6.30 -7.69 -22.15
CA PRO A 329 7.54 -7.70 -22.91
C PRO A 329 8.76 -7.89 -22.01
N GLU A 330 9.85 -8.39 -22.55
CA GLU A 330 11.15 -8.39 -21.90
C GLU A 330 11.66 -6.96 -21.78
N GLY A 331 12.10 -6.58 -20.59
CA GLY A 331 12.60 -5.23 -20.32
C GLY A 331 12.91 -5.02 -18.85
N PRO A 332 13.62 -3.93 -18.54
CA PRO A 332 13.93 -3.58 -17.17
C PRO A 332 12.68 -3.13 -16.43
N GLN A 333 12.71 -3.17 -15.08
CA GLN A 333 11.65 -2.61 -14.27
C GLN A 333 11.47 -1.10 -14.54
N LEU A 334 10.22 -0.66 -14.55
CA LEU A 334 9.86 0.76 -14.72
C LEU A 334 9.78 1.51 -13.40
N PHE A 335 9.48 0.81 -12.31
CA PHE A 335 9.31 1.36 -10.97
C PHE A 335 10.16 0.59 -9.96
N PRO A 336 10.56 1.21 -8.83
CA PRO A 336 11.14 0.49 -7.70
C PRO A 336 10.30 -0.72 -7.32
N ARG A 337 10.91 -1.76 -6.79
CA ARG A 337 10.26 -3.05 -6.53
C ARG A 337 9.11 -2.97 -5.52
N ASP A 338 9.29 -2.11 -4.54
CA ASP A 338 8.36 -1.79 -3.45
C ASP A 338 7.34 -0.71 -3.81
N ALA A 339 7.48 -0.09 -4.99
CA ALA A 339 6.50 0.91 -5.43
C ALA A 339 5.14 0.26 -5.73
N VAL A 340 4.09 0.83 -5.18
CA VAL A 340 2.69 0.42 -5.41
C VAL A 340 1.93 1.40 -6.31
N THR A 341 2.44 2.62 -6.47
CA THR A 341 1.85 3.68 -7.31
C THR A 341 2.88 4.79 -7.60
N ASP A 342 2.62 5.59 -8.63
CA ASP A 342 3.35 6.82 -8.94
C ASP A 342 2.77 8.07 -8.25
N GLN A 343 1.63 7.91 -7.55
CA GLN A 343 0.96 9.05 -6.96
C GLN A 343 1.60 9.47 -5.62
N PRO A 344 1.83 10.78 -5.42
CA PRO A 344 2.26 11.27 -4.12
C PRO A 344 1.20 10.96 -3.03
N GLU A 345 1.63 10.59 -1.84
CA GLU A 345 0.77 10.32 -0.67
C GLU A 345 -0.22 11.46 -0.40
N ARG A 346 0.24 12.70 -0.54
CA ARG A 346 -0.60 13.89 -0.45
C ARG A 346 -1.83 13.83 -1.37
N GLN A 347 -1.66 13.33 -2.60
CA GLN A 347 -2.75 13.21 -3.56
C GLN A 347 -3.73 12.12 -3.16
N ILE A 348 -3.22 10.96 -2.71
CA ILE A 348 -4.04 9.85 -2.23
C ILE A 348 -4.86 10.28 -1.01
N CYS A 349 -4.27 11.02 -0.06
CA CYS A 349 -4.99 11.59 1.08
C CYS A 349 -6.15 12.51 0.65
N GLY A 350 -5.93 13.36 -0.35
CA GLY A 350 -7.00 14.20 -0.93
C GLY A 350 -8.11 13.37 -1.58
N GLU A 351 -7.77 12.32 -2.30
CA GLU A 351 -8.73 11.40 -2.90
C GLU A 351 -9.52 10.61 -1.84
N ILE A 352 -8.90 10.19 -0.73
CA ILE A 352 -9.60 9.57 0.40
C ILE A 352 -10.68 10.52 0.97
N VAL A 353 -10.38 11.81 1.13
CA VAL A 353 -11.39 12.81 1.54
C VAL A 353 -12.51 12.88 0.49
N ARG A 354 -12.18 12.88 -0.81
CA ARG A 354 -13.16 12.90 -1.90
C ARG A 354 -14.03 11.63 -1.92
N GLU A 355 -13.49 10.49 -1.58
CA GLU A 355 -14.26 9.24 -1.41
C GLU A 355 -15.36 9.40 -0.35
N LYS A 356 -15.04 10.04 0.79
CA LYS A 356 -16.04 10.25 1.85
C LYS A 356 -17.13 11.27 1.44
N LEU A 357 -16.77 12.24 0.62
CA LEU A 357 -17.78 13.12 -0.01
C LEU A 357 -18.71 12.30 -0.92
N LEU A 358 -18.16 11.42 -1.75
CA LEU A 358 -18.96 10.52 -2.59
C LEU A 358 -19.85 9.60 -1.76
N TYR A 359 -19.36 9.12 -0.63
CA TYR A 359 -20.12 8.22 0.25
C TYR A 359 -21.25 8.93 1.01
N CYS A 360 -20.97 10.12 1.57
CA CYS A 360 -21.88 10.81 2.48
C CYS A 360 -22.91 11.73 1.78
N LEU A 361 -22.64 12.16 0.55
CA LEU A 361 -23.48 13.13 -0.17
C LEU A 361 -24.19 12.46 -1.33
N ASP A 362 -25.37 12.96 -1.71
CA ASP A 362 -26.20 12.38 -2.76
C ASP A 362 -26.44 13.33 -3.94
N LYS A 363 -27.07 12.79 -4.98
CA LYS A 363 -27.42 13.46 -6.23
C LYS A 363 -26.17 14.06 -6.91
N GLU A 364 -26.26 15.30 -7.40
CA GLU A 364 -25.20 15.99 -8.14
C GLU A 364 -24.13 16.65 -7.25
N ILE A 365 -24.36 16.70 -5.93
CA ILE A 365 -23.46 17.45 -5.03
C ILE A 365 -22.05 16.87 -5.03
N PRO A 366 -21.81 15.56 -4.83
CA PRO A 366 -20.47 15.02 -4.81
C PRO A 366 -19.76 15.13 -6.17
N HIS A 367 -20.52 15.10 -7.27
CA HIS A 367 -19.94 15.23 -8.61
C HIS A 367 -19.43 16.66 -8.88
N GLY A 368 -20.03 17.67 -8.24
CA GLY A 368 -19.64 19.09 -8.29
C GLY A 368 -18.59 19.48 -7.26
N THR A 369 -17.95 18.53 -6.56
CA THR A 369 -16.89 18.83 -5.60
C THR A 369 -15.50 18.59 -6.17
N ALA A 370 -14.53 19.42 -5.75
CA ALA A 370 -13.10 19.17 -5.88
C ALA A 370 -12.45 19.23 -4.49
N VAL A 371 -11.34 18.54 -4.33
CA VAL A 371 -10.59 18.47 -3.08
C VAL A 371 -9.14 18.88 -3.36
N GLU A 372 -8.66 19.85 -2.61
CA GLU A 372 -7.29 20.34 -2.70
C GLU A 372 -6.62 20.18 -1.33
N VAL A 373 -5.48 19.53 -1.30
CA VAL A 373 -4.64 19.47 -0.10
C VAL A 373 -3.79 20.72 -0.06
N THR A 374 -4.07 21.62 0.88
CA THR A 374 -3.38 22.90 1.01
C THR A 374 -2.16 22.85 1.91
N LYS A 375 -2.11 21.90 2.86
CA LYS A 375 -0.94 21.60 3.69
C LYS A 375 -0.80 20.10 3.87
N PHE A 376 0.43 19.60 3.74
CA PHE A 376 0.82 18.25 4.05
C PHE A 376 2.23 18.32 4.63
N SER A 377 2.36 18.10 5.93
CA SER A 377 3.66 18.16 6.62
C SER A 377 3.63 17.26 7.85
N GLU A 378 4.72 16.61 8.11
CA GLU A 378 4.94 15.84 9.33
C GLU A 378 5.43 16.77 10.44
N ARG A 379 4.93 16.58 11.66
CA ARG A 379 5.40 17.25 12.88
C ARG A 379 6.55 16.45 13.49
N ASP A 380 7.31 17.09 14.38
CA ASP A 380 8.42 16.44 15.12
C ASP A 380 7.99 15.18 15.92
N ASN A 381 6.71 15.07 16.26
CA ASN A 381 6.14 13.92 16.97
C ASN A 381 5.51 12.85 16.06
N GLY A 382 5.81 12.88 14.75
CA GLY A 382 5.32 11.91 13.77
C GLY A 382 3.86 12.09 13.34
N ILE A 383 3.13 13.07 13.88
CA ILE A 383 1.75 13.38 13.46
C ILE A 383 1.77 14.15 12.15
N ILE A 384 0.94 13.73 11.19
CA ILE A 384 0.81 14.44 9.91
C ILE A 384 -0.24 15.54 10.02
N ASP A 385 0.15 16.78 9.68
CA ASP A 385 -0.75 17.91 9.46
C ASP A 385 -1.30 17.85 8.03
N LEU A 386 -2.59 17.55 7.91
CA LEU A 386 -3.30 17.51 6.64
C LEU A 386 -4.40 18.56 6.61
N HIS A 387 -4.20 19.64 5.84
CA HIS A 387 -5.23 20.64 5.63
C HIS A 387 -5.83 20.49 4.24
N VAL A 388 -7.15 20.43 4.18
CA VAL A 388 -7.90 20.15 2.96
C VAL A 388 -8.97 21.19 2.71
N THR A 389 -9.01 21.73 1.51
CA THR A 389 -10.11 22.60 1.04
C THR A 389 -11.01 21.82 0.10
N ILE A 390 -12.28 21.72 0.45
CA ILE A 390 -13.34 21.13 -0.37
C ILE A 390 -14.02 22.28 -1.13
N TYR A 391 -13.97 22.23 -2.44
CA TYR A 391 -14.65 23.18 -3.32
C TYR A 391 -15.99 22.62 -3.78
N CYS A 392 -17.00 23.47 -3.87
CA CYS A 392 -18.31 23.14 -4.43
C CYS A 392 -18.81 24.29 -5.31
N GLU A 393 -19.78 24.02 -6.20
CA GLU A 393 -20.21 25.01 -7.21
C GLU A 393 -21.18 26.05 -6.68
N LYS A 394 -21.98 25.73 -5.64
CA LYS A 394 -23.08 26.58 -5.17
C LYS A 394 -23.06 26.77 -3.66
N ALA A 395 -23.54 27.93 -3.18
CA ALA A 395 -23.71 28.18 -1.75
C ALA A 395 -24.65 27.19 -1.07
N SER A 396 -25.70 26.72 -1.77
CA SER A 396 -26.59 25.64 -1.28
C SER A 396 -25.86 24.32 -1.09
N HIS A 397 -24.93 23.97 -1.98
CA HIS A 397 -24.09 22.77 -1.84
C HIS A 397 -23.16 22.88 -0.63
N LYS A 398 -22.56 24.06 -0.41
CA LYS A 398 -21.73 24.33 0.79
C LYS A 398 -22.53 24.07 2.08
N GLY A 399 -23.77 24.56 2.14
CA GLY A 399 -24.66 24.33 3.30
C GLY A 399 -24.92 22.85 3.56
N ILE A 400 -25.12 22.04 2.50
CA ILE A 400 -25.35 20.60 2.62
C ILE A 400 -24.08 19.85 3.04
N ILE A 401 -22.92 20.22 2.47
CA ILE A 401 -21.62 19.61 2.83
C ILE A 401 -21.27 19.90 4.30
N ILE A 402 -21.54 21.09 4.79
CA ILE A 402 -21.33 21.43 6.20
C ILE A 402 -22.37 20.73 7.08
N GLY A 403 -23.63 20.75 6.65
CA GLY A 403 -24.76 20.19 7.40
C GLY A 403 -25.17 21.02 8.61
N LYS A 404 -26.24 20.61 9.29
CA LYS A 404 -26.75 21.30 10.48
C LYS A 404 -25.68 21.31 11.59
N GLN A 405 -25.27 22.48 12.04
CA GLN A 405 -24.22 22.71 13.03
C GLN A 405 -22.88 22.00 12.71
N GLY A 406 -22.56 21.82 11.42
CA GLY A 406 -21.32 21.19 11.00
C GLY A 406 -21.32 19.65 11.04
N ALA A 407 -22.46 19.00 11.35
CA ALA A 407 -22.53 17.56 11.58
C ALA A 407 -22.10 16.71 10.38
N MET A 408 -22.47 17.12 9.15
CA MET A 408 -22.11 16.38 7.95
C MET A 408 -20.60 16.49 7.66
N LEU A 409 -20.03 17.69 7.74
CA LEU A 409 -18.59 17.89 7.55
C LEU A 409 -17.77 17.14 8.62
N LYS A 410 -18.21 17.17 9.88
CA LYS A 410 -17.59 16.40 10.96
C LYS A 410 -17.58 14.90 10.65
N LYS A 411 -18.73 14.35 10.18
CA LYS A 411 -18.82 12.93 9.78
C LYS A 411 -17.83 12.60 8.65
N ILE A 412 -17.81 13.41 7.59
CA ILE A 412 -16.90 13.25 6.45
C ILE A 412 -15.45 13.27 6.92
N SER A 413 -15.07 14.28 7.72
CA SER A 413 -13.69 14.45 8.21
C SER A 413 -13.26 13.32 9.15
N THR A 414 -14.14 12.84 10.02
CA THR A 414 -13.83 11.70 10.90
C THR A 414 -13.54 10.44 10.10
N MET A 415 -14.44 10.07 9.17
CA MET A 415 -14.25 8.91 8.31
C MET A 415 -13.01 9.04 7.41
N ALA A 416 -12.74 10.26 6.90
CA ALA A 416 -11.57 10.51 6.09
C ALA A 416 -10.28 10.37 6.90
N ARG A 417 -10.25 10.94 8.11
CA ARG A 417 -9.10 10.84 9.00
C ARG A 417 -8.76 9.40 9.36
N GLU A 418 -9.76 8.58 9.72
CA GLU A 418 -9.57 7.16 10.02
C GLU A 418 -8.96 6.39 8.85
N ASP A 419 -9.41 6.64 7.63
CA ASP A 419 -8.86 5.97 6.44
C ASP A 419 -7.48 6.52 6.05
N VAL A 420 -7.22 7.81 6.24
CA VAL A 420 -5.89 8.41 6.01
C VAL A 420 -4.89 7.90 7.05
N GLU A 421 -5.27 7.81 8.33
CA GLU A 421 -4.42 7.23 9.38
C GLU A 421 -4.05 5.77 9.06
N ARG A 422 -5.00 4.98 8.56
CA ARG A 422 -4.74 3.60 8.13
C ARG A 422 -3.81 3.53 6.92
N PHE A 423 -3.97 4.45 5.97
CA PHE A 423 -3.12 4.52 4.78
C PHE A 423 -1.70 4.97 5.12
N MET A 424 -1.55 5.98 5.98
CA MET A 424 -0.25 6.55 6.36
C MET A 424 0.48 5.75 7.46
N GLY A 425 -0.20 4.81 8.13
CA GLY A 425 0.35 4.09 9.29
C GLY A 425 0.62 4.96 10.52
N THR A 426 0.18 6.22 10.53
CA THR A 426 0.43 7.17 11.63
C THR A 426 -0.78 8.06 11.92
N LYS A 427 -0.74 8.80 13.03
CA LYS A 427 -1.80 9.74 13.41
C LYS A 427 -1.85 10.96 12.51
N VAL A 428 -3.07 11.45 12.24
CA VAL A 428 -3.30 12.56 11.34
C VAL A 428 -4.16 13.65 12.01
N TYR A 429 -3.68 14.88 12.00
CA TYR A 429 -4.47 16.05 12.28
C TYR A 429 -5.11 16.55 11.00
N LEU A 430 -6.38 16.26 10.80
CA LEU A 430 -7.14 16.64 9.59
C LEU A 430 -7.95 17.91 9.83
N GLU A 431 -7.63 18.97 9.09
CA GLU A 431 -8.41 20.21 9.05
C GLU A 431 -9.11 20.35 7.69
N THR A 432 -10.42 20.62 7.69
CA THR A 432 -11.21 20.68 6.47
C THR A 432 -11.96 22.01 6.33
N TRP A 433 -11.87 22.62 5.16
CA TRP A 433 -12.56 23.85 4.79
C TRP A 433 -13.48 23.64 3.59
N VAL A 434 -14.62 24.35 3.54
CA VAL A 434 -15.53 24.31 2.40
C VAL A 434 -15.63 25.67 1.76
N LYS A 435 -15.27 25.78 0.48
CA LYS A 435 -15.31 27.02 -0.31
C LYS A 435 -16.21 26.87 -1.55
N VAL A 436 -16.84 27.95 -1.95
CA VAL A 436 -17.63 27.99 -3.20
C VAL A 436 -16.73 28.46 -4.33
N LYS A 437 -16.74 27.74 -5.45
CA LYS A 437 -16.11 28.08 -6.72
C LYS A 437 -17.11 27.80 -7.85
N GLU A 438 -17.84 28.82 -8.24
CA GLU A 438 -18.88 28.66 -9.26
C GLU A 438 -18.30 28.21 -10.59
N ASN A 439 -19.02 27.34 -11.27
CA ASN A 439 -18.69 26.81 -12.60
C ASN A 439 -17.23 26.28 -12.76
N TRP A 440 -16.62 25.80 -11.67
CA TRP A 440 -15.23 25.34 -11.73
C TRP A 440 -15.02 24.19 -12.74
N ARG A 441 -16.05 23.36 -12.97
CA ARG A 441 -16.00 22.23 -13.95
C ARG A 441 -15.92 22.68 -15.40
N ASP A 442 -16.23 23.94 -15.69
CA ASP A 442 -16.15 24.55 -17.03
C ASP A 442 -15.00 25.56 -17.15
N ASN A 443 -14.22 25.77 -16.08
CA ASN A 443 -13.07 26.68 -16.05
C ASN A 443 -11.75 25.90 -16.12
N LEU A 444 -11.07 25.95 -17.28
CA LEU A 444 -9.82 25.23 -17.52
C LEU A 444 -8.72 25.56 -16.50
N ASN A 445 -8.61 26.80 -16.06
CA ASN A 445 -7.59 27.20 -15.09
C ASN A 445 -7.85 26.57 -13.71
N LEU A 446 -9.12 26.51 -13.29
CA LEU A 446 -9.51 25.86 -12.03
C LEU A 446 -9.38 24.32 -12.15
N ILE A 447 -9.76 23.74 -13.28
CA ILE A 447 -9.59 22.31 -13.56
C ILE A 447 -8.11 21.94 -13.39
N ARG A 448 -7.20 22.71 -14.00
CA ARG A 448 -5.75 22.48 -13.88
C ARG A 448 -5.23 22.70 -12.46
N SER A 449 -5.66 23.77 -11.76
CA SER A 449 -5.23 24.02 -10.39
C SER A 449 -5.64 22.93 -9.40
N PHE A 450 -6.69 22.15 -9.72
CA PHE A 450 -7.13 21.00 -8.94
C PHE A 450 -6.46 19.67 -9.36
N GLY A 451 -5.41 19.75 -10.19
CA GLY A 451 -4.63 18.56 -10.60
C GLY A 451 -5.23 17.78 -11.76
N PHE A 452 -6.17 18.36 -12.51
CA PHE A 452 -6.73 17.78 -13.74
C PHE A 452 -6.04 18.39 -14.96
N ASP A 453 -4.81 17.94 -15.25
CA ASP A 453 -4.03 18.44 -16.40
C ASP A 453 -3.54 17.26 -17.28
N ASN A 454 -3.68 17.41 -18.61
CA ASN A 454 -3.30 16.41 -19.60
C ASN A 454 -1.93 16.70 -20.26
N ARG A 455 -1.08 17.53 -19.65
CA ARG A 455 0.18 18.00 -20.28
C ARG A 455 1.40 17.16 -19.93
N GLU A 456 1.21 15.87 -19.67
CA GLU A 456 2.30 14.88 -19.64
C GLU A 456 2.13 13.89 -20.78
#